data_87fbc8ffe435617c42b10023a1a1758c
#
_entry.id   87fbc8ffe435617c42b10023a1a1758c
#
_cell.length_a   1.000
_cell.length_b   1.000
_cell.length_c   1.000
_cell.angle_alpha   90.00
_cell.angle_beta   90.00
_cell.angle_gamma   90.00
#
_symmetry.space_group_name_H-M   'P 1'
#
loop_
_entity.id
_entity.type
_entity.pdbx_description
1 polymer ?
#
loop_
_entity_poly.entity_id
_entity_poly.type
_entity_poly.pdbx_seq_one_letter_code
_entity_poly.pdbx_strand_id
1 'polypeptide(L)'
;MTSRPQLTSKVLLSVLLVLIISCSAEDNSSNKVSWDLSEGVKFPEGEKLSRAEDGVMLADGTLIVADQRYGLIRIELSGKVSPFGNFEALGYEHNPPEVDSGPNGVHLTPNKQYVVTADVFNGKIYKTSIQGNSSEIIYAHKYGANTAREDSTGSLWFTQSTENQNAERLFGALNKAIPDGALYRLPISKDGTLSEPELVLENLYFANGFYIDEKRGKFYLSETMKNRVLAFDLDVSSGSLSNQTTLAVMPTPDNMELNSKGRLWVASPLSNQIYSVDPENGESFVVFDAQTQDGLDNMEEGIRRIEMGNGFAALLTPELIGEMPGLLTGMILGDSSQPFYVANLGSALIKVPRK
;
A
#
# COMPACT_ATOMS: atom_id res chain seq x y z
N MET A 1 70.51 10.20 -54.13
CA MET A 1 71.05 9.27 -53.14
C MET A 1 70.78 9.88 -51.78
N THR A 2 69.70 9.52 -51.16
CA THR A 2 69.28 10.10 -49.87
C THR A 2 68.88 8.92 -48.97
N SER A 3 69.67 8.71 -47.94
CA SER A 3 69.54 7.69 -46.92
C SER A 3 68.42 8.11 -45.94
N ARG A 4 67.48 7.20 -45.67
CA ARG A 4 66.49 7.31 -44.58
C ARG A 4 67.06 6.77 -43.27
N PRO A 5 66.83 7.40 -42.10
CA PRO A 5 67.14 6.81 -40.84
C PRO A 5 65.95 5.95 -40.35
N GLN A 6 66.27 4.76 -39.82
CA GLN A 6 65.35 3.86 -39.10
C GLN A 6 65.05 4.42 -37.71
N LEU A 7 63.78 4.58 -37.38
CA LEU A 7 63.29 4.81 -36.02
C LEU A 7 63.01 3.49 -35.34
N THR A 8 63.75 3.18 -34.31
CA THR A 8 63.48 2.05 -33.42
C THR A 8 62.46 2.47 -32.35
N SER A 9 61.27 1.90 -32.43
CA SER A 9 60.21 2.05 -31.43
C SER A 9 60.52 1.18 -30.21
N LYS A 10 60.79 1.80 -29.06
CA LYS A 10 60.78 1.13 -27.76
C LYS A 10 59.35 1.12 -27.24
N VAL A 11 58.73 -0.03 -27.21
CA VAL A 11 57.45 -0.27 -26.54
C VAL A 11 57.72 -0.37 -25.05
N LEU A 12 57.26 0.65 -24.31
CA LEU A 12 57.22 0.62 -22.85
C LEU A 12 55.96 -0.15 -22.44
N LEU A 13 56.13 -1.34 -21.88
CA LEU A 13 55.07 -2.15 -21.30
C LEU A 13 54.79 -1.64 -19.89
N SER A 14 53.78 -0.78 -19.71
CA SER A 14 53.30 -0.38 -18.40
C SER A 14 52.42 -1.49 -17.83
N VAL A 15 52.91 -2.21 -16.86
CA VAL A 15 52.12 -3.16 -16.05
C VAL A 15 51.27 -2.35 -15.09
N LEU A 16 49.98 -2.25 -15.37
CA LEU A 16 48.98 -1.69 -14.48
C LEU A 16 48.64 -2.73 -13.41
N LEU A 17 49.19 -2.56 -12.22
CA LEU A 17 48.85 -3.39 -11.05
C LEU A 17 47.45 -2.93 -10.56
N VAL A 18 46.41 -3.67 -10.94
CA VAL A 18 45.07 -3.49 -10.41
C VAL A 18 45.05 -4.10 -9.01
N LEU A 19 45.14 -3.25 -7.99
CA LEU A 19 44.82 -3.61 -6.62
C LEU A 19 43.30 -3.87 -6.57
N ILE A 20 42.92 -5.15 -6.59
CA ILE A 20 41.57 -5.56 -6.21
C ILE A 20 41.47 -5.39 -4.68
N ILE A 21 40.99 -4.24 -4.25
CA ILE A 21 40.49 -4.08 -2.89
C ILE A 21 39.19 -4.90 -2.87
N SER A 22 39.28 -6.13 -2.39
CA SER A 22 38.08 -6.88 -2.00
C SER A 22 37.51 -6.16 -0.77
N CYS A 23 36.60 -5.21 -1.00
CA CYS A 23 35.69 -4.78 0.03
C CYS A 23 34.85 -6.03 0.34
N SER A 24 35.18 -6.71 1.44
CA SER A 24 34.25 -7.63 2.07
C SER A 24 33.03 -6.79 2.46
N ALA A 25 31.97 -6.83 1.63
CA ALA A 25 30.66 -6.41 2.06
C ALA A 25 30.38 -7.25 3.31
N GLU A 26 30.41 -6.64 4.47
CA GLU A 26 29.83 -7.25 5.67
C GLU A 26 28.42 -7.63 5.30
N ASP A 27 28.15 -8.91 5.37
CA ASP A 27 26.84 -9.48 5.08
C ASP A 27 25.86 -8.98 6.15
N ASN A 28 25.19 -7.84 5.86
CA ASN A 28 24.16 -7.26 6.70
C ASN A 28 22.87 -8.12 6.70
N SER A 29 22.94 -9.38 6.24
CA SER A 29 21.81 -10.31 6.23
C SER A 29 21.34 -10.73 7.62
N SER A 30 22.15 -10.53 8.67
CA SER A 30 21.86 -11.00 10.05
C SER A 30 20.74 -10.25 10.78
N ASN A 31 20.18 -9.15 10.21
CA ASN A 31 19.10 -8.37 10.83
C ASN A 31 17.78 -8.35 10.01
N LYS A 32 17.69 -9.09 8.91
CA LYS A 32 16.48 -9.15 8.07
C LYS A 32 15.58 -10.26 8.61
N VAL A 33 14.60 -9.91 9.45
CA VAL A 33 13.60 -10.85 9.96
C VAL A 33 12.48 -10.94 8.95
N SER A 34 12.18 -12.14 8.49
CA SER A 34 11.07 -12.45 7.59
C SER A 34 10.19 -13.57 8.14
N TRP A 35 8.95 -13.61 7.67
CA TRP A 35 7.94 -14.62 7.97
C TRP A 35 7.44 -15.21 6.66
N ASP A 36 7.10 -16.48 6.66
CA ASP A 36 6.33 -17.12 5.61
C ASP A 36 4.91 -17.42 6.05
N LEU A 37 4.04 -17.80 5.11
CA LEU A 37 2.63 -18.04 5.38
C LEU A 37 2.41 -19.15 6.42
N SER A 38 3.30 -20.15 6.51
CA SER A 38 3.19 -21.27 7.46
C SER A 38 3.35 -20.84 8.93
N GLU A 39 3.94 -19.68 9.17
CA GLU A 39 4.07 -19.08 10.51
C GLU A 39 2.84 -18.28 10.94
N GLY A 40 1.91 -18.06 10.00
CA GLY A 40 0.66 -17.34 10.23
C GLY A 40 -0.53 -18.28 10.46
N VAL A 41 -1.59 -17.71 11.02
CA VAL A 41 -2.88 -18.41 11.19
C VAL A 41 -4.02 -17.53 10.69
N LYS A 42 -5.05 -18.15 10.08
CA LYS A 42 -6.27 -17.43 9.69
C LYS A 42 -6.98 -16.86 10.91
N PHE A 43 -7.33 -15.58 10.86
CA PHE A 43 -7.96 -14.87 11.98
C PHE A 43 -9.05 -13.93 11.47
N PRO A 44 -10.24 -13.90 12.13
CA PRO A 44 -10.66 -14.76 13.22
C PRO A 44 -10.89 -16.21 12.78
N GLU A 45 -10.72 -17.15 13.69
CA GLU A 45 -11.01 -18.55 13.43
C GLU A 45 -12.54 -18.77 13.34
N GLY A 46 -12.97 -19.52 12.33
CA GLY A 46 -14.39 -19.85 12.13
C GLY A 46 -15.27 -18.69 11.67
N GLU A 47 -14.79 -17.47 11.65
CA GLU A 47 -15.52 -16.29 11.19
C GLU A 47 -15.18 -15.99 9.73
N LYS A 48 -16.22 -15.55 8.99
CA LYS A 48 -16.05 -15.13 7.59
C LYS A 48 -16.14 -13.63 7.51
N LEU A 49 -15.02 -12.99 7.18
CA LEU A 49 -14.97 -11.61 6.79
C LEU A 49 -15.43 -11.47 5.33
N SER A 50 -15.66 -10.27 4.88
CA SER A 50 -16.01 -9.98 3.48
C SER A 50 -15.11 -8.86 2.97
N ARG A 51 -14.10 -9.25 2.17
CA ARG A 51 -13.14 -8.31 1.61
C ARG A 51 -12.42 -7.49 2.69
N ALA A 52 -11.66 -8.18 3.55
CA ALA A 52 -10.89 -7.61 4.66
C ALA A 52 -9.63 -6.90 4.15
N GLU A 53 -9.83 -5.88 3.33
CA GLU A 53 -8.83 -5.25 2.48
C GLU A 53 -7.78 -4.48 3.27
N ASP A 54 -8.19 -3.77 4.32
CA ASP A 54 -7.31 -3.00 5.20
C ASP A 54 -7.92 -2.87 6.60
N GLY A 55 -7.15 -2.36 7.54
CA GLY A 55 -7.60 -2.13 8.90
C GLY A 55 -6.57 -1.48 9.80
N VAL A 56 -6.99 -1.19 11.02
CA VAL A 56 -6.13 -0.63 12.05
C VAL A 56 -6.22 -1.44 13.34
N MET A 57 -5.16 -1.40 14.14
CA MET A 57 -5.14 -1.95 15.50
C MET A 57 -5.27 -0.82 16.50
N LEU A 58 -6.25 -0.95 17.40
CA LEU A 58 -6.41 -0.04 18.54
C LEU A 58 -5.41 -0.38 19.65
N ALA A 59 -5.26 0.53 20.62
CA ALA A 59 -4.29 0.38 21.70
C ALA A 59 -4.53 -0.87 22.59
N ASP A 60 -5.76 -1.35 22.65
CA ASP A 60 -6.15 -2.58 23.38
C ASP A 60 -5.94 -3.87 22.57
N GLY A 61 -5.40 -3.78 21.35
CA GLY A 61 -5.19 -4.87 20.42
C GLY A 61 -6.42 -5.27 19.60
N THR A 62 -7.54 -4.59 19.79
CA THR A 62 -8.75 -4.75 18.97
C THR A 62 -8.45 -4.26 17.54
N LEU A 63 -8.96 -4.98 16.54
CA LEU A 63 -8.86 -4.58 15.15
C LEU A 63 -10.15 -3.91 14.67
N ILE A 64 -10.01 -2.86 13.88
CA ILE A 64 -11.09 -2.30 13.08
C ILE A 64 -10.69 -2.53 11.62
N VAL A 65 -11.55 -3.24 10.88
CA VAL A 65 -11.23 -3.77 9.55
C VAL A 65 -12.34 -3.44 8.57
N ALA A 66 -11.99 -3.16 7.34
CA ALA A 66 -12.95 -3.02 6.23
C ALA A 66 -13.75 -4.32 6.05
N ASP A 67 -15.06 -4.18 5.86
CA ASP A 67 -15.93 -5.32 5.55
C ASP A 67 -17.07 -4.85 4.64
N GLN A 68 -17.20 -5.49 3.49
CA GLN A 68 -18.20 -5.12 2.48
C GLN A 68 -19.64 -5.13 2.98
N ARG A 69 -19.97 -6.00 3.95
CA ARG A 69 -21.34 -6.14 4.46
C ARG A 69 -21.75 -5.00 5.37
N TYR A 70 -20.78 -4.41 6.11
CA TYR A 70 -21.06 -3.50 7.22
C TYR A 70 -20.34 -2.16 7.11
N GLY A 71 -19.48 -1.98 6.12
CA GLY A 71 -18.54 -0.85 6.04
C GLY A 71 -17.30 -1.13 6.89
N LEU A 72 -17.46 -1.17 8.20
CA LEU A 72 -16.41 -1.56 9.14
C LEU A 72 -16.90 -2.64 10.11
N ILE A 73 -15.97 -3.49 10.55
CA ILE A 73 -16.16 -4.44 11.62
C ILE A 73 -15.10 -4.28 12.70
N ARG A 74 -15.46 -4.66 13.92
CA ARG A 74 -14.58 -4.80 15.05
C ARG A 74 -14.26 -6.28 15.27
N ILE A 75 -12.98 -6.61 15.46
CA ILE A 75 -12.51 -7.95 15.79
C ILE A 75 -11.80 -7.87 17.14
N GLU A 76 -12.36 -8.50 18.16
CA GLU A 76 -11.77 -8.59 19.50
C GLU A 76 -10.58 -9.57 19.51
N LEU A 77 -9.73 -9.51 20.54
CA LEU A 77 -8.61 -10.46 20.71
C LEU A 77 -9.06 -11.93 20.75
N SER A 78 -10.28 -12.17 21.19
CA SER A 78 -10.94 -13.49 21.18
C SER A 78 -11.29 -14.01 19.79
N GLY A 79 -11.23 -13.16 18.76
CA GLY A 79 -11.72 -13.44 17.41
C GLY A 79 -13.21 -13.17 17.22
N LYS A 80 -13.92 -12.61 18.22
CA LYS A 80 -15.32 -12.22 18.07
C LYS A 80 -15.43 -11.03 17.14
N VAL A 81 -16.33 -11.13 16.15
CA VAL A 81 -16.61 -10.10 15.13
C VAL A 81 -17.94 -9.44 15.42
N SER A 82 -18.01 -8.13 15.22
CA SER A 82 -19.24 -7.35 15.26
C SER A 82 -19.17 -6.15 14.31
N PRO A 83 -20.30 -5.66 13.77
CA PRO A 83 -20.32 -4.39 13.04
C PRO A 83 -19.74 -3.25 13.89
N PHE A 84 -19.08 -2.32 13.22
CA PHE A 84 -18.45 -1.16 13.87
C PHE A 84 -18.84 0.12 13.16
N GLY A 85 -19.23 1.13 13.94
CA GLY A 85 -19.77 2.37 13.42
C GLY A 85 -21.28 2.28 13.14
N ASN A 86 -21.84 3.37 12.61
CA ASN A 86 -23.26 3.48 12.31
C ASN A 86 -23.50 3.63 10.79
N PHE A 87 -22.94 2.72 10.01
CA PHE A 87 -22.96 2.77 8.54
C PHE A 87 -24.36 2.62 7.96
N GLU A 88 -25.20 1.78 8.56
CA GLU A 88 -26.60 1.60 8.15
C GLU A 88 -27.39 2.92 8.16
N ALA A 89 -27.22 3.72 9.21
CA ALA A 89 -27.88 5.04 9.32
C ALA A 89 -27.39 6.06 8.28
N LEU A 90 -26.22 5.82 7.66
CA LEU A 90 -25.68 6.62 6.56
C LEU A 90 -26.14 6.12 5.18
N GLY A 91 -27.03 5.11 5.15
CA GLY A 91 -27.44 4.47 3.90
C GLY A 91 -26.33 3.65 3.24
N TYR A 92 -25.44 3.08 4.04
CA TYR A 92 -24.46 2.12 3.53
C TYR A 92 -25.19 0.83 3.13
N GLU A 93 -24.94 0.39 1.92
CA GLU A 93 -25.50 -0.84 1.38
C GLU A 93 -24.48 -1.51 0.46
N HIS A 94 -24.42 -2.82 0.50
CA HIS A 94 -23.71 -3.64 -0.47
C HIS A 94 -24.64 -4.76 -0.95
N ASN A 95 -25.20 -4.56 -2.14
CA ASN A 95 -26.16 -5.46 -2.80
C ASN A 95 -25.92 -5.44 -4.31
N PRO A 96 -24.77 -6.02 -4.77
CA PRO A 96 -24.46 -6.03 -6.19
C PRO A 96 -25.47 -6.88 -6.99
N PRO A 97 -25.79 -6.54 -8.24
CA PRO A 97 -25.16 -5.44 -9.01
C PRO A 97 -25.81 -4.06 -8.79
N GLU A 98 -26.89 -3.94 -8.00
CA GLU A 98 -27.67 -2.71 -7.86
C GLU A 98 -26.91 -1.64 -7.09
N VAL A 99 -26.28 -2.03 -5.97
CA VAL A 99 -25.47 -1.16 -5.12
C VAL A 99 -24.16 -1.86 -4.80
N ASP A 100 -23.06 -1.24 -5.19
CA ASP A 100 -21.72 -1.78 -4.91
C ASP A 100 -20.98 -0.84 -3.97
N SER A 101 -20.52 -1.39 -2.85
CA SER A 101 -19.68 -0.70 -1.87
C SER A 101 -18.42 -1.53 -1.61
N GLY A 102 -17.29 -0.85 -1.56
CA GLY A 102 -15.99 -1.46 -1.34
C GLY A 102 -15.15 -0.65 -0.35
N PRO A 103 -15.43 -0.77 0.96
CA PRO A 103 -14.57 -0.15 1.95
C PRO A 103 -13.15 -0.67 1.77
N ASN A 104 -12.20 0.25 1.73
CA ASN A 104 -10.83 0.02 1.32
C ASN A 104 -9.88 0.54 2.40
N GLY A 105 -8.99 1.49 2.11
CA GLY A 105 -8.04 1.99 3.07
C GLY A 105 -8.69 2.44 4.38
N VAL A 106 -8.16 1.95 5.52
CA VAL A 106 -8.68 2.20 6.87
C VAL A 106 -7.56 2.71 7.76
N HIS A 107 -7.64 3.96 8.24
CA HIS A 107 -6.54 4.59 8.97
C HIS A 107 -7.01 5.36 10.19
N LEU A 108 -6.21 5.31 11.26
CA LEU A 108 -6.43 6.18 12.43
C LEU A 108 -6.09 7.63 12.08
N THR A 109 -6.91 8.56 12.58
CA THR A 109 -6.54 9.98 12.59
C THR A 109 -5.31 10.22 13.46
N PRO A 110 -4.51 11.30 13.26
CA PRO A 110 -3.32 11.59 14.06
C PRO A 110 -3.59 11.66 15.57
N ASN A 111 -4.75 12.17 15.96
CA ASN A 111 -5.16 12.21 17.36
C ASN A 111 -5.71 10.87 17.90
N LYS A 112 -5.82 9.85 17.04
CA LYS A 112 -6.31 8.50 17.37
C LYS A 112 -7.73 8.46 17.96
N GLN A 113 -8.56 9.45 17.65
CA GLN A 113 -9.96 9.49 18.13
C GLN A 113 -10.95 8.97 17.11
N TYR A 114 -10.52 8.86 15.84
CA TYR A 114 -11.37 8.43 14.74
C TYR A 114 -10.61 7.47 13.80
N VAL A 115 -11.40 6.73 13.06
CA VAL A 115 -10.96 5.94 11.91
C VAL A 115 -11.52 6.61 10.66
N VAL A 116 -10.67 6.85 9.67
CA VAL A 116 -11.06 7.30 8.32
C VAL A 116 -11.06 6.08 7.40
N THR A 117 -12.13 5.93 6.61
CA THR A 117 -12.30 4.81 5.68
C THR A 117 -12.74 5.33 4.33
N ALA A 118 -12.03 4.96 3.29
CA ALA A 118 -12.38 5.25 1.91
C ALA A 118 -13.21 4.11 1.30
N ASP A 119 -14.06 4.40 0.31
CA ASP A 119 -14.79 3.39 -0.47
C ASP A 119 -14.37 3.49 -1.94
N VAL A 120 -13.75 2.42 -2.41
CA VAL A 120 -13.15 2.37 -3.75
C VAL A 120 -14.17 2.23 -4.88
N PHE A 121 -15.43 1.89 -4.57
CA PHE A 121 -16.48 1.73 -5.58
C PHE A 121 -17.40 2.93 -5.67
N ASN A 122 -17.79 3.52 -4.54
CA ASN A 122 -18.74 4.64 -4.52
C ASN A 122 -18.14 6.00 -4.19
N GLY A 123 -16.83 6.04 -3.83
CA GLY A 123 -16.09 7.28 -3.58
C GLY A 123 -16.41 7.99 -2.26
N LYS A 124 -17.24 7.41 -1.40
CA LYS A 124 -17.51 7.98 -0.08
C LYS A 124 -16.31 7.80 0.85
N ILE A 125 -16.03 8.83 1.64
CA ILE A 125 -15.04 8.78 2.71
C ILE A 125 -15.76 8.99 4.03
N TYR A 126 -15.58 8.04 4.93
CA TYR A 126 -16.24 7.99 6.22
C TYR A 126 -15.26 8.31 7.34
N LYS A 127 -15.77 8.97 8.39
CA LYS A 127 -15.06 9.16 9.65
C LYS A 127 -15.88 8.56 10.78
N THR A 128 -15.28 7.62 11.50
CA THR A 128 -15.94 6.82 12.53
C THR A 128 -15.20 6.99 13.85
N SER A 129 -15.92 7.31 14.94
CA SER A 129 -15.36 7.36 16.29
C SER A 129 -14.74 6.00 16.67
N ILE A 130 -13.58 5.99 17.36
CA ILE A 130 -12.96 4.74 17.84
C ILE A 130 -13.82 3.97 18.85
N GLN A 131 -14.87 4.59 19.41
CA GLN A 131 -15.88 3.91 20.22
C GLN A 131 -16.91 3.16 19.35
N GLY A 132 -16.97 3.43 18.05
CA GLY A 132 -17.90 2.81 17.11
C GLY A 132 -19.35 3.29 17.26
N ASN A 133 -19.60 4.39 17.97
CA ASN A 133 -20.94 4.89 18.26
C ASN A 133 -21.41 6.01 17.32
N SER A 134 -20.54 6.49 16.45
CA SER A 134 -20.87 7.50 15.44
C SER A 134 -20.00 7.32 14.19
N SER A 135 -20.65 7.50 13.04
CA SER A 135 -19.99 7.58 11.73
C SER A 135 -20.61 8.72 10.95
N GLU A 136 -19.85 9.36 10.11
CA GLU A 136 -20.30 10.41 9.20
C GLU A 136 -19.62 10.24 7.83
N ILE A 137 -20.28 10.69 6.77
CA ILE A 137 -19.67 10.86 5.46
C ILE A 137 -19.05 12.24 5.43
N ILE A 138 -17.70 12.31 5.45
CA ILE A 138 -16.96 13.58 5.47
C ILE A 138 -16.69 14.12 4.08
N TYR A 139 -16.72 13.24 3.06
CA TYR A 139 -16.58 13.62 1.66
C TYR A 139 -17.15 12.52 0.76
N ALA A 140 -17.58 12.89 -0.45
CA ALA A 140 -17.98 11.96 -1.50
C ALA A 140 -17.36 12.39 -2.83
N HIS A 141 -16.43 11.58 -3.29
CA HIS A 141 -15.76 11.81 -4.56
C HIS A 141 -16.61 11.30 -5.72
N LYS A 142 -16.41 11.90 -6.89
CA LYS A 142 -17.11 11.49 -8.12
C LYS A 142 -16.76 10.06 -8.56
N TYR A 143 -15.51 9.66 -8.33
CA TYR A 143 -14.98 8.33 -8.62
C TYR A 143 -14.69 7.57 -7.33
N GLY A 144 -14.20 6.34 -7.40
CA GLY A 144 -13.79 5.60 -6.21
C GLY A 144 -12.65 6.29 -5.46
N ALA A 145 -12.69 6.28 -4.14
CA ALA A 145 -11.58 6.69 -3.28
C ALA A 145 -10.91 5.42 -2.73
N ASN A 146 -9.62 5.22 -3.03
CA ASN A 146 -8.90 4.01 -2.64
C ASN A 146 -8.45 4.07 -1.17
N THR A 147 -7.64 5.06 -0.83
CA THR A 147 -7.08 5.27 0.50
C THR A 147 -7.30 6.71 0.93
N ALA A 148 -7.65 6.93 2.19
CA ALA A 148 -7.82 8.26 2.75
C ALA A 148 -7.16 8.36 4.13
N ARG A 149 -6.43 9.46 4.38
CA ARG A 149 -5.76 9.77 5.66
C ARG A 149 -5.90 11.23 6.02
N GLU A 150 -5.97 11.55 7.31
CA GLU A 150 -5.80 12.92 7.80
C GLU A 150 -4.32 13.18 8.11
N ASP A 151 -3.84 14.39 7.83
CA ASP A 151 -2.57 14.90 8.34
C ASP A 151 -2.74 15.56 9.72
N SER A 152 -1.64 15.99 10.36
CA SER A 152 -1.68 16.60 11.70
C SER A 152 -2.42 17.94 11.74
N THR A 153 -2.65 18.58 10.62
CA THR A 153 -3.47 19.80 10.51
C THR A 153 -4.97 19.49 10.53
N GLY A 154 -5.35 18.23 10.29
CA GLY A 154 -6.72 17.79 10.10
C GLY A 154 -7.19 17.85 8.64
N SER A 155 -6.29 18.18 7.70
CA SER A 155 -6.61 18.11 6.27
C SER A 155 -6.70 16.67 5.82
N LEU A 156 -7.67 16.38 4.94
CA LEU A 156 -7.92 15.04 4.41
C LEU A 156 -7.18 14.84 3.09
N TRP A 157 -6.46 13.74 2.97
CA TRP A 157 -5.82 13.29 1.73
C TRP A 157 -6.48 12.01 1.25
N PHE A 158 -6.64 11.85 -0.06
CA PHE A 158 -7.11 10.58 -0.61
C PHE A 158 -6.60 10.33 -2.03
N THR A 159 -6.46 9.05 -2.37
CA THR A 159 -6.13 8.60 -3.72
C THR A 159 -7.39 8.17 -4.48
N GLN A 160 -7.42 8.53 -5.76
CA GLN A 160 -8.27 7.95 -6.78
C GLN A 160 -7.41 7.03 -7.64
N SER A 161 -7.70 5.73 -7.66
CA SER A 161 -6.92 4.80 -8.47
C SER A 161 -7.17 4.97 -9.97
N THR A 162 -8.43 5.22 -10.33
CA THR A 162 -8.90 5.36 -11.72
C THR A 162 -10.21 6.14 -11.76
N GLU A 163 -10.55 6.69 -12.92
CA GLU A 163 -11.87 7.29 -13.16
C GLU A 163 -12.97 6.24 -13.48
N ASN A 164 -12.60 4.98 -13.53
CA ASN A 164 -13.58 3.90 -13.66
C ASN A 164 -14.43 3.78 -12.39
N GLN A 165 -15.73 3.58 -12.57
CA GLN A 165 -16.68 3.42 -11.47
C GLN A 165 -17.12 1.97 -11.40
N ASN A 166 -17.50 1.52 -10.21
CA ASN A 166 -17.91 0.18 -9.80
C ASN A 166 -16.79 -0.90 -9.85
N ALA A 167 -17.06 -2.06 -9.25
CA ALA A 167 -16.07 -3.14 -9.14
C ALA A 167 -15.58 -3.64 -10.49
N GLU A 168 -16.47 -3.90 -11.44
CA GLU A 168 -16.12 -4.41 -12.77
C GLU A 168 -15.16 -3.47 -13.50
N ARG A 169 -15.43 -2.17 -13.48
CA ARG A 169 -14.60 -1.16 -14.14
C ARG A 169 -13.29 -0.91 -13.41
N LEU A 170 -13.29 -0.94 -12.08
CA LEU A 170 -12.08 -0.84 -11.28
C LEU A 170 -11.09 -1.95 -11.65
N PHE A 171 -11.56 -3.21 -11.65
CA PHE A 171 -10.73 -4.34 -12.07
C PHE A 171 -10.39 -4.28 -13.56
N GLY A 172 -11.24 -3.67 -14.39
CA GLY A 172 -10.94 -3.35 -15.79
C GLY A 172 -9.72 -2.43 -15.94
N ALA A 173 -9.49 -1.51 -14.99
CA ALA A 173 -8.30 -0.65 -14.98
C ALA A 173 -7.00 -1.41 -14.68
N LEU A 174 -7.08 -2.62 -14.12
CA LEU A 174 -5.93 -3.51 -13.97
C LEU A 174 -5.60 -4.30 -15.26
N ASN A 175 -6.41 -4.16 -16.32
CA ASN A 175 -6.15 -4.78 -17.62
C ASN A 175 -5.34 -3.88 -18.58
N LYS A 176 -5.21 -2.60 -18.25
CA LYS A 176 -4.45 -1.63 -19.04
C LYS A 176 -3.93 -0.51 -18.13
N ALA A 177 -2.68 -0.16 -18.27
CA ALA A 177 -2.11 0.99 -17.56
C ALA A 177 -2.71 2.30 -18.11
N ILE A 178 -3.59 2.94 -17.32
CA ILE A 178 -4.28 4.18 -17.67
C ILE A 178 -3.79 5.29 -16.71
N PRO A 179 -3.36 6.46 -17.21
CA PRO A 179 -2.88 7.56 -16.38
C PRO A 179 -4.03 8.47 -15.90
N ASP A 180 -5.05 7.87 -15.27
CA ASP A 180 -6.25 8.55 -14.76
C ASP A 180 -6.37 8.50 -13.23
N GLY A 181 -5.34 7.99 -12.56
CA GLY A 181 -5.19 8.06 -11.12
C GLY A 181 -4.76 9.45 -10.65
N ALA A 182 -5.13 9.79 -9.42
CA ALA A 182 -4.86 11.10 -8.84
C ALA A 182 -4.70 11.05 -7.31
N LEU A 183 -4.05 12.07 -6.76
CA LEU A 183 -4.01 12.37 -5.33
C LEU A 183 -4.69 13.71 -5.10
N TYR A 184 -5.63 13.74 -4.16
CA TYR A 184 -6.35 14.94 -3.73
C TYR A 184 -6.05 15.27 -2.28
N ARG A 185 -6.19 16.55 -1.94
CA ARG A 185 -6.18 17.07 -0.57
C ARG A 185 -7.39 17.97 -0.37
N LEU A 186 -8.09 17.83 0.76
CA LEU A 186 -9.09 18.77 1.24
C LEU A 186 -8.50 19.51 2.44
N PRO A 187 -8.04 20.74 2.28
CA PRO A 187 -7.52 21.54 3.39
C PRO A 187 -8.60 21.73 4.46
N ILE A 188 -8.19 21.74 5.71
CA ILE A 188 -9.08 22.14 6.78
C ILE A 188 -9.12 23.68 6.88
N SER A 189 -10.31 24.26 6.95
CA SER A 189 -10.50 25.68 7.12
C SER A 189 -10.43 26.08 8.59
N LYS A 190 -10.39 27.39 8.88
CA LYS A 190 -10.27 27.92 10.24
C LYS A 190 -11.45 27.57 11.15
N ASP A 191 -12.61 27.29 10.59
CA ASP A 191 -13.80 26.86 11.32
C ASP A 191 -13.87 25.35 11.55
N GLY A 192 -12.85 24.60 11.10
CA GLY A 192 -12.75 23.15 11.28
C GLY A 192 -13.48 22.33 10.20
N THR A 193 -13.99 22.96 9.14
CA THR A 193 -14.62 22.27 8.01
C THR A 193 -13.58 21.93 6.93
N LEU A 194 -13.79 20.84 6.19
CA LEU A 194 -13.01 20.52 5.01
C LEU A 194 -13.39 21.47 3.87
N SER A 195 -12.37 22.00 3.20
CA SER A 195 -12.52 22.83 2.00
C SER A 195 -12.78 21.98 0.76
N GLU A 196 -12.99 22.62 -0.40
CA GLU A 196 -13.04 21.93 -1.68
C GLU A 196 -11.74 21.17 -1.96
N PRO A 197 -11.80 20.03 -2.68
CA PRO A 197 -10.62 19.23 -2.97
C PRO A 197 -9.65 19.96 -3.91
N GLU A 198 -8.40 19.95 -3.54
CA GLU A 198 -7.27 20.38 -4.35
C GLU A 198 -6.67 19.15 -5.05
N LEU A 199 -6.47 19.22 -6.37
CA LEU A 199 -5.74 18.20 -7.12
C LEU A 199 -4.23 18.41 -6.87
N VAL A 200 -3.60 17.46 -6.16
CA VAL A 200 -2.17 17.55 -5.80
C VAL A 200 -1.28 16.84 -6.83
N LEU A 201 -1.66 15.63 -7.25
CA LEU A 201 -0.98 14.87 -8.29
C LEU A 201 -2.00 14.30 -9.27
N GLU A 202 -1.64 14.28 -10.54
CA GLU A 202 -2.43 13.71 -11.63
C GLU A 202 -1.59 12.78 -12.51
N ASN A 203 -2.25 12.11 -13.45
CA ASN A 203 -1.61 11.21 -14.40
C ASN A 203 -0.89 10.02 -13.73
N LEU A 204 -1.38 9.57 -12.58
CA LEU A 204 -0.89 8.40 -11.88
C LEU A 204 -1.48 7.12 -12.49
N TYR A 205 -0.70 6.07 -12.50
CA TYR A 205 -1.10 4.77 -13.03
C TYR A 205 -1.57 3.86 -11.91
N PHE A 206 -2.86 3.95 -11.57
CA PHE A 206 -3.50 3.27 -10.46
C PHE A 206 -2.87 3.69 -9.11
N ALA A 207 -3.12 4.94 -8.71
CA ALA A 207 -2.72 5.46 -7.40
C ALA A 207 -3.40 4.63 -6.31
N ASN A 208 -2.60 4.12 -5.36
CA ASN A 208 -3.07 3.20 -4.34
C ASN A 208 -2.75 3.74 -2.94
N GLY A 209 -2.27 2.90 -2.02
CA GLY A 209 -1.92 3.30 -0.67
C GLY A 209 -0.83 4.38 -0.63
N PHE A 210 -0.89 5.22 0.39
CA PHE A 210 0.13 6.25 0.65
C PHE A 210 0.39 6.39 2.15
N TYR A 211 1.52 6.96 2.51
CA TYR A 211 1.88 7.28 3.88
C TYR A 211 2.39 8.71 4.01
N ILE A 212 1.92 9.42 5.03
CA ILE A 212 2.32 10.78 5.38
C ILE A 212 3.32 10.71 6.52
N ASP A 213 4.62 10.86 6.24
CA ASP A 213 5.68 10.87 7.25
C ASP A 213 6.06 12.32 7.60
N GLU A 214 5.23 12.97 8.37
CA GLU A 214 5.45 14.36 8.79
C GLU A 214 6.74 14.53 9.59
N LYS A 215 7.17 13.49 10.32
CA LYS A 215 8.41 13.51 11.09
C LYS A 215 9.63 13.68 10.19
N ARG A 216 9.62 13.08 9.00
CA ARG A 216 10.68 13.21 8.01
C ARG A 216 10.38 14.30 6.96
N GLY A 217 9.19 14.90 6.98
CA GLY A 217 8.73 15.79 5.91
C GLY A 217 8.63 15.07 4.57
N LYS A 218 8.12 13.84 4.56
CA LYS A 218 8.03 12.99 3.37
C LYS A 218 6.60 12.48 3.15
N PHE A 219 6.29 12.26 1.89
CA PHE A 219 5.06 11.62 1.44
C PHE A 219 5.43 10.46 0.51
N TYR A 220 4.87 9.28 0.75
CA TYR A 220 5.12 8.09 -0.06
C TYR A 220 3.81 7.62 -0.69
N LEU A 221 3.87 7.18 -1.97
CA LEU A 221 2.69 6.78 -2.74
C LEU A 221 2.99 5.52 -3.56
N SER A 222 2.14 4.52 -3.46
CA SER A 222 2.14 3.35 -4.34
C SER A 222 1.52 3.69 -5.70
N GLU A 223 2.28 3.45 -6.77
CA GLU A 223 1.79 3.51 -8.14
C GLU A 223 1.80 2.10 -8.74
N THR A 224 0.67 1.39 -8.54
CA THR A 224 0.53 -0.06 -8.75
C THR A 224 0.88 -0.47 -10.18
N MET A 225 0.30 0.23 -11.17
CA MET A 225 0.50 -0.06 -12.59
C MET A 225 1.79 0.53 -13.17
N LYS A 226 2.74 0.93 -12.29
CA LYS A 226 4.12 1.31 -12.62
C LYS A 226 5.15 0.55 -11.78
N ASN A 227 4.72 -0.42 -10.97
CA ASN A 227 5.62 -1.24 -10.14
C ASN A 227 6.57 -0.41 -9.28
N ARG A 228 6.10 0.72 -8.72
CA ARG A 228 6.97 1.62 -7.95
C ARG A 228 6.28 2.30 -6.78
N VAL A 229 7.08 2.61 -5.78
CA VAL A 229 6.74 3.54 -4.70
C VAL A 229 7.41 4.88 -5.00
N LEU A 230 6.61 5.92 -5.05
CA LEU A 230 7.07 7.31 -5.19
C LEU A 230 7.35 7.91 -3.82
N ALA A 231 8.34 8.82 -3.75
CA ALA A 231 8.60 9.65 -2.59
C ALA A 231 8.65 11.13 -3.00
N PHE A 232 8.14 11.98 -2.11
CA PHE A 232 8.10 13.43 -2.26
C PHE A 232 8.57 14.10 -0.96
N ASP A 233 9.12 15.29 -1.07
CA ASP A 233 9.21 16.21 0.05
C ASP A 233 7.84 16.81 0.31
N LEU A 234 7.42 16.82 1.58
CA LEU A 234 6.12 17.33 2.03
C LEU A 234 6.27 18.57 2.88
N ASP A 235 5.61 19.64 2.49
CA ASP A 235 5.24 20.73 3.42
C ASP A 235 3.80 20.50 3.89
N VAL A 236 3.65 19.98 5.10
CA VAL A 236 2.33 19.64 5.66
C VAL A 236 1.44 20.88 5.84
N SER A 237 2.04 22.05 6.08
CA SER A 237 1.28 23.29 6.32
C SER A 237 0.57 23.79 5.06
N SER A 238 1.22 23.71 3.93
CA SER A 238 0.64 24.08 2.62
C SER A 238 0.03 22.90 1.88
N GLY A 239 0.40 21.67 2.23
CA GLY A 239 0.04 20.46 1.49
C GLY A 239 0.81 20.32 0.17
N SER A 240 1.91 21.06 -0.03
CA SER A 240 2.67 20.96 -1.26
C SER A 240 3.62 19.76 -1.24
N LEU A 241 3.68 19.06 -2.38
CA LEU A 241 4.62 17.99 -2.66
C LEU A 241 5.66 18.47 -3.69
N SER A 242 6.93 18.15 -3.45
CA SER A 242 8.04 18.53 -4.32
C SER A 242 9.10 17.41 -4.40
N ASN A 243 10.10 17.57 -5.25
CA ASN A 243 11.23 16.65 -5.38
C ASN A 243 10.83 15.18 -5.54
N GLN A 244 9.87 14.90 -6.46
CA GLN A 244 9.43 13.55 -6.77
C GLN A 244 10.61 12.64 -7.15
N THR A 245 10.69 11.49 -6.51
CA THR A 245 11.64 10.41 -6.83
C THR A 245 10.94 9.04 -6.81
N THR A 246 11.54 8.04 -7.44
CA THR A 246 11.17 6.64 -7.20
C THR A 246 11.98 6.13 -6.01
N LEU A 247 11.30 5.84 -4.90
CA LEU A 247 11.93 5.31 -3.69
C LEU A 247 12.32 3.84 -3.88
N ALA A 248 11.38 3.02 -4.36
CA ALA A 248 11.59 1.60 -4.55
C ALA A 248 10.82 1.09 -5.78
N VAL A 249 11.32 0.02 -6.38
CA VAL A 249 10.66 -0.72 -7.47
C VAL A 249 10.31 -2.11 -6.94
N MET A 250 9.03 -2.49 -7.05
CA MET A 250 8.51 -3.79 -6.65
C MET A 250 7.23 -4.10 -7.43
N PRO A 251 6.84 -5.38 -7.56
CA PRO A 251 5.62 -5.73 -8.28
C PRO A 251 4.39 -5.11 -7.61
N THR A 252 3.57 -4.41 -8.37
CA THR A 252 2.24 -3.90 -7.98
C THR A 252 2.11 -3.44 -6.53
N PRO A 253 2.88 -2.41 -6.06
CA PRO A 253 2.74 -1.92 -4.69
C PRO A 253 1.31 -1.46 -4.42
N ASP A 254 0.79 -1.81 -3.23
CA ASP A 254 -0.57 -1.56 -2.79
C ASP A 254 -0.56 -0.73 -1.49
N ASN A 255 -1.23 -1.17 -0.43
CA ASN A 255 -1.23 -0.44 0.84
C ASN A 255 0.14 -0.45 1.51
N MET A 256 0.41 0.60 2.28
CA MET A 256 1.66 0.75 3.01
C MET A 256 1.47 1.32 4.42
N GLU A 257 2.33 0.87 5.33
CA GLU A 257 2.38 1.36 6.71
C GLU A 257 3.81 1.53 7.21
N LEU A 258 4.05 2.53 8.05
CA LEU A 258 5.33 2.71 8.73
C LEU A 258 5.37 1.83 9.99
N ASN A 259 6.34 0.93 10.09
CA ASN A 259 6.49 0.11 11.26
C ASN A 259 7.17 0.87 12.42
N SER A 260 7.16 0.30 13.63
CA SER A 260 7.76 0.90 14.82
C SER A 260 9.28 1.12 14.74
N LYS A 261 9.96 0.48 13.78
CA LYS A 261 11.40 0.67 13.49
C LYS A 261 11.66 1.72 12.42
N GLY A 262 10.61 2.40 11.93
CA GLY A 262 10.72 3.48 10.96
C GLY A 262 10.95 3.02 9.51
N ARG A 263 10.65 1.76 9.16
CA ARG A 263 10.66 1.27 7.79
C ARG A 263 9.24 1.19 7.23
N LEU A 264 9.07 1.52 5.96
CA LEU A 264 7.80 1.33 5.26
C LEU A 264 7.63 -0.16 4.95
N TRP A 265 6.48 -0.71 5.35
CA TRP A 265 6.02 -2.00 4.87
C TRP A 265 5.02 -1.77 3.75
N VAL A 266 5.23 -2.42 2.62
CA VAL A 266 4.43 -2.24 1.40
C VAL A 266 3.93 -3.60 0.93
N ALA A 267 2.62 -3.73 0.80
CA ALA A 267 1.99 -4.91 0.24
C ALA A 267 2.19 -4.98 -1.27
N SER A 268 2.29 -6.18 -1.80
CA SER A 268 2.46 -6.44 -3.23
C SER A 268 1.58 -7.63 -3.64
N PRO A 269 0.36 -7.35 -4.17
CA PRO A 269 -0.60 -8.39 -4.56
C PRO A 269 -0.06 -9.40 -5.55
N LEU A 270 0.62 -8.93 -6.60
CA LEU A 270 1.11 -9.79 -7.68
C LEU A 270 2.24 -10.72 -7.25
N SER A 271 3.06 -10.32 -6.27
CA SER A 271 4.07 -11.20 -5.67
C SER A 271 3.55 -11.98 -4.46
N ASN A 272 2.35 -11.66 -3.96
CA ASN A 272 1.77 -12.23 -2.73
C ASN A 272 2.71 -12.07 -1.52
N GLN A 273 3.37 -10.89 -1.40
CA GLN A 273 4.42 -10.59 -0.43
C GLN A 273 4.21 -9.21 0.21
N ILE A 274 4.86 -9.00 1.36
CA ILE A 274 5.06 -7.68 1.96
C ILE A 274 6.55 -7.36 1.96
N TYR A 275 6.89 -6.19 1.46
CA TYR A 275 8.26 -5.67 1.43
C TYR A 275 8.49 -4.69 2.56
N SER A 276 9.68 -4.72 3.15
CA SER A 276 10.17 -3.68 4.06
C SER A 276 11.12 -2.78 3.27
N VAL A 277 10.78 -1.51 3.17
CA VAL A 277 11.52 -0.49 2.43
C VAL A 277 12.15 0.50 3.40
N ASP A 278 13.41 0.79 3.22
CA ASP A 278 14.08 1.88 3.93
C ASP A 278 13.63 3.23 3.34
N PRO A 279 13.01 4.12 4.12
CA PRO A 279 12.49 5.37 3.58
C PRO A 279 13.57 6.39 3.18
N GLU A 280 14.84 6.17 3.57
CA GLU A 280 15.94 7.08 3.27
C GLU A 280 16.64 6.73 1.94
N ASN A 281 16.78 5.44 1.64
CA ASN A 281 17.58 4.97 0.50
C ASN A 281 16.86 3.99 -0.44
N GLY A 282 15.65 3.56 -0.08
CA GLY A 282 14.85 2.62 -0.88
C GLY A 282 15.30 1.15 -0.80
N GLU A 283 16.32 0.81 0.04
CA GLU A 283 16.70 -0.58 0.24
C GLU A 283 15.50 -1.40 0.72
N SER A 284 15.20 -2.48 0.00
CA SER A 284 14.02 -3.29 0.28
C SER A 284 14.35 -4.78 0.40
N PHE A 285 13.56 -5.48 1.21
CA PHE A 285 13.57 -6.94 1.33
C PHE A 285 12.19 -7.45 1.72
N VAL A 286 11.92 -8.72 1.43
CA VAL A 286 10.65 -9.37 1.78
C VAL A 286 10.60 -9.64 3.27
N VAL A 287 9.51 -9.19 3.95
CA VAL A 287 9.25 -9.45 5.37
C VAL A 287 8.15 -10.47 5.60
N PHE A 288 7.24 -10.62 4.64
CA PHE A 288 6.23 -11.67 4.67
C PHE A 288 6.14 -12.29 3.27
N ASP A 289 6.15 -13.61 3.20
CA ASP A 289 6.15 -14.36 1.96
C ASP A 289 5.02 -15.39 1.94
N ALA A 290 4.09 -15.21 1.02
CA ALA A 290 3.05 -16.18 0.69
C ALA A 290 3.10 -16.58 -0.79
N GLN A 291 4.22 -16.31 -1.48
CA GLN A 291 4.37 -16.61 -2.89
C GLN A 291 4.35 -18.12 -3.15
N THR A 292 3.61 -18.52 -4.17
CA THR A 292 3.60 -19.89 -4.67
C THR A 292 4.53 -20.02 -5.89
N GLN A 293 4.89 -21.25 -6.28
CA GLN A 293 5.71 -21.44 -7.47
C GLN A 293 4.98 -20.96 -8.74
N ASP A 294 3.69 -21.29 -8.88
CA ASP A 294 2.87 -20.82 -10.01
C ASP A 294 2.65 -19.31 -9.96
N GLY A 295 2.59 -18.74 -8.73
CA GLY A 295 2.52 -17.31 -8.49
C GLY A 295 3.77 -16.56 -8.94
N LEU A 296 4.95 -17.19 -8.85
CA LEU A 296 6.21 -16.61 -9.35
C LEU A 296 6.15 -16.38 -10.86
N ASP A 297 5.70 -17.37 -11.63
CA ASP A 297 5.56 -17.26 -13.08
C ASP A 297 4.57 -16.16 -13.47
N ASN A 298 3.44 -16.09 -12.76
CA ASN A 298 2.44 -15.04 -12.94
C ASN A 298 2.99 -13.65 -12.59
N MET A 299 3.81 -13.54 -11.54
CA MET A 299 4.45 -12.29 -11.15
C MET A 299 5.40 -11.79 -12.25
N GLU A 300 6.29 -12.66 -12.76
CA GLU A 300 7.23 -12.31 -13.83
C GLU A 300 6.51 -11.85 -15.09
N GLU A 301 5.48 -12.58 -15.51
CA GLU A 301 4.65 -12.21 -16.66
C GLU A 301 3.90 -10.89 -16.41
N GLY A 302 3.38 -10.65 -15.21
CA GLY A 302 2.69 -9.43 -14.85
C GLY A 302 3.59 -8.20 -14.88
N ILE A 303 4.80 -8.30 -14.35
CA ILE A 303 5.82 -7.24 -14.44
C ILE A 303 6.07 -6.89 -15.91
N ARG A 304 6.32 -7.90 -16.73
CA ARG A 304 6.56 -7.73 -18.18
C ARG A 304 5.36 -7.04 -18.87
N ARG A 305 4.13 -7.43 -18.54
CA ARG A 305 2.93 -6.80 -19.12
C ARG A 305 2.81 -5.33 -18.72
N ILE A 306 3.01 -5.00 -17.45
CA ILE A 306 2.94 -3.63 -16.94
C ILE A 306 3.99 -2.74 -17.63
N GLU A 307 5.22 -3.24 -17.81
CA GLU A 307 6.28 -2.52 -18.54
C GLU A 307 5.90 -2.23 -20.00
N MET A 308 5.09 -3.10 -20.61
CA MET A 308 4.55 -2.90 -21.96
C MET A 308 3.27 -2.07 -22.00
N GLY A 309 2.81 -1.50 -20.87
CA GLY A 309 1.58 -0.73 -20.76
C GLY A 309 0.30 -1.58 -20.75
N ASN A 310 0.41 -2.88 -20.59
CA ASN A 310 -0.71 -3.82 -20.46
C ASN A 310 -1.04 -4.06 -18.97
N GLY A 311 -2.13 -4.80 -18.71
CA GLY A 311 -2.55 -5.12 -17.37
C GLY A 311 -2.23 -6.55 -16.94
N PHE A 312 -2.45 -6.81 -15.67
CA PHE A 312 -2.16 -8.09 -15.01
C PHE A 312 -3.39 -8.77 -14.39
N ALA A 313 -4.60 -8.20 -14.51
CA ALA A 313 -5.80 -8.74 -13.86
C ALA A 313 -6.05 -10.22 -14.13
N ALA A 314 -5.77 -10.69 -15.35
CA ALA A 314 -5.91 -12.11 -15.72
C ALA A 314 -4.90 -13.05 -15.03
N LEU A 315 -3.89 -12.51 -14.36
CA LEU A 315 -2.87 -13.27 -13.62
C LEU A 315 -3.20 -13.38 -12.13
N LEU A 316 -4.25 -12.71 -11.66
CA LEU A 316 -4.75 -12.81 -10.29
C LEU A 316 -5.58 -14.10 -10.14
N THR A 317 -4.92 -15.24 -10.21
CA THR A 317 -5.56 -16.55 -10.21
C THR A 317 -5.55 -17.18 -8.83
N PRO A 318 -6.37 -18.23 -8.57
CA PRO A 318 -6.30 -18.98 -7.32
C PRO A 318 -4.91 -19.55 -7.03
N GLU A 319 -4.15 -19.94 -8.06
CA GLU A 319 -2.79 -20.47 -7.92
C GLU A 319 -1.82 -19.41 -7.41
N LEU A 320 -1.96 -18.14 -7.83
CA LEU A 320 -1.21 -17.02 -7.28
C LEU A 320 -1.56 -16.78 -5.80
N ILE A 321 -2.85 -16.80 -5.47
CA ILE A 321 -3.35 -16.59 -4.11
C ILE A 321 -2.91 -17.72 -3.16
N GLY A 322 -2.88 -18.97 -3.67
CA GLY A 322 -2.48 -20.15 -2.90
C GLY A 322 -3.36 -20.37 -1.68
N GLU A 323 -2.75 -20.57 -0.51
CA GLU A 323 -3.45 -20.83 0.76
C GLU A 323 -3.93 -19.54 1.48
N MET A 324 -3.61 -18.37 0.93
CA MET A 324 -4.13 -17.11 1.46
C MET A 324 -5.67 -17.08 1.35
N PRO A 325 -6.38 -16.43 2.30
CA PRO A 325 -7.84 -16.29 2.23
C PRO A 325 -8.33 -15.48 1.02
N GLY A 326 -7.48 -14.65 0.46
CA GLY A 326 -7.73 -13.78 -0.69
C GLY A 326 -6.46 -13.09 -1.15
N LEU A 327 -6.58 -12.26 -2.18
CA LEU A 327 -5.47 -11.48 -2.71
C LEU A 327 -4.90 -10.54 -1.64
N LEU A 328 -3.60 -10.65 -1.36
CA LEU A 328 -2.90 -9.80 -0.40
C LEU A 328 -2.95 -8.33 -0.85
N THR A 329 -3.39 -7.43 0.03
CA THR A 329 -3.54 -6.00 -0.29
C THR A 329 -2.90 -5.08 0.74
N GLY A 330 -2.74 -5.53 2.00
CA GLY A 330 -2.29 -4.66 3.06
C GLY A 330 -1.76 -5.38 4.29
N MET A 331 -1.53 -4.60 5.34
CA MET A 331 -1.11 -5.10 6.64
C MET A 331 -1.60 -4.21 7.77
N ILE A 332 -1.96 -4.81 8.89
CA ILE A 332 -2.34 -4.11 10.11
C ILE A 332 -1.18 -4.26 11.10
N LEU A 333 -0.54 -3.15 11.44
CA LEU A 333 0.61 -3.13 12.35
C LEU A 333 0.20 -2.62 13.73
N GLY A 334 0.62 -3.34 14.77
CA GLY A 334 0.64 -2.86 16.14
C GLY A 334 2.04 -2.38 16.54
N ASP A 335 2.29 -2.30 17.84
CA ASP A 335 3.65 -2.10 18.33
C ASP A 335 4.56 -3.30 18.05
N SER A 336 5.85 -3.19 18.38
CA SER A 336 6.84 -4.24 18.06
C SER A 336 6.61 -5.56 18.85
N SER A 337 5.83 -5.55 19.91
CA SER A 337 5.54 -6.72 20.74
C SER A 337 4.26 -7.46 20.33
N GLN A 338 3.39 -6.78 19.57
CA GLN A 338 2.11 -7.34 19.13
C GLN A 338 2.27 -8.08 17.80
N PRO A 339 1.44 -9.10 17.51
CA PRO A 339 1.37 -9.69 16.18
C PRO A 339 1.02 -8.63 15.15
N PHE A 340 1.37 -8.86 13.89
CA PHE A 340 0.80 -8.12 12.78
C PHE A 340 -0.20 -8.99 12.03
N TYR A 341 -1.04 -8.37 11.23
CA TYR A 341 -2.03 -9.09 10.43
C TYR A 341 -1.85 -8.72 8.96
N VAL A 342 -1.91 -9.72 8.10
CA VAL A 342 -1.92 -9.52 6.65
C VAL A 342 -3.36 -9.39 6.20
N ALA A 343 -3.68 -8.24 5.62
CA ALA A 343 -4.99 -7.93 5.04
C ALA A 343 -5.06 -8.41 3.58
N ASN A 344 -6.27 -8.74 3.14
CA ASN A 344 -6.48 -9.32 1.82
C ASN A 344 -7.96 -9.17 1.40
N LEU A 345 -8.27 -9.43 0.12
CA LEU A 345 -9.64 -9.38 -0.40
C LEU A 345 -10.48 -10.62 -0.04
N GLY A 346 -10.11 -11.33 1.00
CA GLY A 346 -10.72 -12.61 1.37
C GLY A 346 -11.59 -12.57 2.62
N SER A 347 -11.76 -13.77 3.18
CA SER A 347 -12.71 -14.06 4.27
C SER A 347 -12.05 -14.14 5.65
N ALA A 348 -10.76 -13.91 5.76
CA ALA A 348 -10.01 -13.86 7.02
C ALA A 348 -8.71 -13.04 6.82
N LEU A 349 -8.18 -12.50 7.91
CA LEU A 349 -6.80 -12.00 7.96
C LEU A 349 -5.83 -13.16 8.19
N ILE A 350 -4.54 -12.95 7.96
CA ILE A 350 -3.48 -13.83 8.48
C ILE A 350 -2.82 -13.15 9.66
N LYS A 351 -2.98 -13.72 10.85
CA LYS A 351 -2.31 -13.28 12.07
C LYS A 351 -0.93 -13.89 12.14
N VAL A 352 0.11 -13.06 12.19
CA VAL A 352 1.52 -13.45 12.18
C VAL A 352 2.16 -13.04 13.51
N PRO A 353 2.75 -13.96 14.28
CA PRO A 353 3.42 -13.62 15.53
C PRO A 353 4.69 -12.82 15.26
N ARG A 354 5.10 -11.94 16.20
CA ARG A 354 6.41 -11.28 16.13
C ARG A 354 7.52 -12.24 16.56
N LYS A 355 8.69 -12.08 15.93
CA LYS A 355 9.96 -12.76 16.28
C LYS A 355 10.81 -11.86 17.15
#